data_d0b02ebafc03955d1a449435670fb0c6
#
_entry.id   d0b02ebafc03955d1a449435670fb0c6
#
_cell.length_a   1.000
_cell.length_b   1.000
_cell.length_c   1.000
_cell.angle_alpha   90.00
_cell.angle_beta   90.00
_cell.angle_gamma   90.00
#
_symmetry.space_group_name_H-M   'P 1'
#
loop_
_entity.id
_entity.type
_entity.pdbx_description
1 polymer ?
#
loop_
_entity_poly.entity_id
_entity_poly.type
_entity_poly.pdbx_seq_one_letter_code
_entity_poly.pdbx_strand_id
1 'polypeptide(L)'
;GGDVGAGVCGIVAGLDGEHVIGTHTVTDPITAAATATFIPWMDGRFDENDPVDKLILERMEEFRSDGSGYLAIQNTRPQTIGYGLADSPLFQLAWIAEKVHEGTDLPVDRDQLLTNVSLYWFTGCGATAAHTLYDQAHSSEWGGPSTVPQGFAVFGADETVRRLVPAPDGAHWTEFERGGHFAA
;
A
#
# COMPACT_ATOMS: atom_id res chain seq x y z
N GLY A 1 6.67 8.15 -1.21
CA GLY A 1 5.64 7.28 -1.77
C GLY A 1 4.96 6.41 -0.73
N GLY A 2 3.73 5.98 -0.99
CA GLY A 2 3.00 4.99 -0.21
C GLY A 2 2.66 3.79 -1.08
N ASP A 3 2.34 2.64 -0.48
CA ASP A 3 1.95 1.40 -1.17
C ASP A 3 2.92 1.01 -2.30
N VAL A 4 2.43 0.76 -3.50
CA VAL A 4 3.25 0.51 -4.71
C VAL A 4 4.28 1.62 -4.92
N GLY A 5 3.92 2.89 -4.66
CA GLY A 5 4.84 4.03 -4.74
C GLY A 5 6.00 3.96 -3.76
N ALA A 6 5.83 3.35 -2.59
CA ALA A 6 6.94 3.09 -1.66
C ALA A 6 7.94 2.08 -2.24
N GLY A 7 7.42 1.01 -2.85
CA GLY A 7 8.22 0.04 -3.58
C GLY A 7 9.00 0.67 -4.74
N VAL A 8 8.33 1.48 -5.55
CA VAL A 8 8.98 2.21 -6.67
C VAL A 8 10.09 3.12 -6.17
N CYS A 9 9.86 3.90 -5.11
CA CYS A 9 10.90 4.76 -4.51
C CYS A 9 12.11 3.95 -4.04
N GLY A 10 11.88 2.82 -3.39
CA GLY A 10 12.96 1.94 -2.93
C GLY A 10 13.77 1.34 -4.09
N ILE A 11 13.10 0.87 -5.14
CA ILE A 11 13.75 0.31 -6.33
C ILE A 11 14.58 1.38 -7.05
N VAL A 12 14.01 2.56 -7.31
CA VAL A 12 14.71 3.66 -7.97
C VAL A 12 15.95 4.08 -7.17
N ALA A 13 15.83 4.19 -5.86
CA ALA A 13 16.96 4.52 -4.99
C ALA A 13 18.04 3.44 -4.96
N GLY A 14 17.67 2.16 -5.14
CA GLY A 14 18.63 1.06 -5.26
C GLY A 14 19.33 1.00 -6.61
N LEU A 15 18.63 1.37 -7.69
CA LEU A 15 19.16 1.34 -9.05
C LEU A 15 19.98 2.58 -9.41
N ASP A 16 19.59 3.74 -8.90
CA ASP A 16 20.17 5.04 -9.27
C ASP A 16 20.38 5.96 -8.06
N GLY A 17 21.04 5.42 -7.03
CA GLY A 17 21.32 6.14 -5.80
C GLY A 17 22.18 7.40 -5.97
N GLU A 18 22.86 7.57 -7.07
CA GLU A 18 23.65 8.79 -7.36
C GLU A 18 22.75 10.00 -7.66
N HIS A 19 21.55 9.77 -8.22
CA HIS A 19 20.59 10.83 -8.54
C HIS A 19 19.42 10.92 -7.54
N VAL A 20 19.35 10.02 -6.55
CA VAL A 20 18.33 10.00 -5.51
C VAL A 20 18.92 10.51 -4.20
N ILE A 21 18.50 11.68 -3.75
CA ILE A 21 18.99 12.31 -2.51
C ILE A 21 18.39 11.69 -1.24
N GLY A 22 17.29 10.96 -1.36
CA GLY A 22 16.60 10.29 -0.26
C GLY A 22 15.23 9.78 -0.67
N THR A 23 14.67 8.90 0.14
CA THR A 23 13.30 8.40 -0.03
C THR A 23 12.46 8.76 1.20
N HIS A 24 11.17 9.03 0.98
CA HIS A 24 10.23 9.23 2.06
C HIS A 24 9.00 8.35 1.83
N THR A 25 8.71 7.47 2.80
CA THR A 25 7.65 6.47 2.71
C THR A 25 6.54 6.77 3.70
N VAL A 26 5.31 6.56 3.27
CA VAL A 26 4.10 6.68 4.09
C VAL A 26 3.60 5.28 4.41
N THR A 27 3.23 5.03 5.65
CA THR A 27 2.62 3.78 6.10
C THR A 27 1.70 3.99 7.32
N ASP A 28 0.98 2.96 7.68
CA ASP A 28 0.12 2.86 8.87
C ASP A 28 0.08 1.38 9.33
N PRO A 29 -0.46 1.07 10.54
CA PRO A 29 -0.47 -0.29 11.07
C PRO A 29 -1.23 -1.31 10.21
N ILE A 30 -2.31 -0.89 9.56
CA ILE A 30 -3.15 -1.76 8.73
C ILE A 30 -2.40 -2.09 7.44
N THR A 31 -1.86 -1.07 6.76
CA THR A 31 -1.06 -1.25 5.55
C THR A 31 0.19 -2.09 5.81
N ALA A 32 0.85 -1.89 6.95
CA ALA A 32 2.02 -2.69 7.33
C ALA A 32 1.65 -4.16 7.54
N ALA A 33 0.53 -4.45 8.22
CA ALA A 33 0.02 -5.81 8.41
C ALA A 33 -0.43 -6.45 7.09
N ALA A 34 -1.17 -5.70 6.24
CA ALA A 34 -1.56 -6.14 4.90
C ALA A 34 -0.34 -6.51 4.06
N THR A 35 0.69 -5.67 4.06
CA THR A 35 1.94 -5.94 3.35
C THR A 35 2.62 -7.21 3.86
N ALA A 36 2.63 -7.43 5.17
CA ALA A 36 3.22 -8.63 5.79
C ALA A 36 2.56 -9.93 5.30
N THR A 37 1.28 -9.89 4.89
CA THR A 37 0.58 -11.09 4.36
C THR A 37 1.17 -11.62 3.05
N PHE A 38 1.91 -10.78 2.31
CA PHE A 38 2.53 -11.13 1.02
C PHE A 38 4.01 -11.52 1.15
N ILE A 39 4.55 -11.51 2.37
CA ILE A 39 5.94 -11.82 2.62
C ILE A 39 6.05 -13.25 3.16
N PRO A 40 6.41 -14.26 2.34
CA PRO A 40 6.34 -15.68 2.73
C PRO A 40 7.18 -16.03 3.96
N TRP A 41 8.29 -15.32 4.17
CA TRP A 41 9.16 -15.58 5.34
C TRP A 41 8.65 -14.92 6.63
N MET A 42 7.55 -14.17 6.59
CA MET A 42 6.88 -13.66 7.78
C MET A 42 5.97 -14.70 8.43
N ASP A 43 5.51 -15.68 7.67
CA ASP A 43 4.71 -16.78 8.22
C ASP A 43 5.52 -17.54 9.29
N GLY A 44 4.94 -17.69 10.48
CA GLY A 44 5.57 -18.38 11.62
C GLY A 44 6.61 -17.58 12.42
N ARG A 45 6.78 -16.29 12.12
CA ARG A 45 7.64 -15.38 12.91
C ARG A 45 6.94 -14.77 14.12
N PHE A 46 5.64 -14.85 14.18
CA PHE A 46 4.83 -14.21 15.22
C PHE A 46 4.47 -15.20 16.31
N ASP A 47 4.61 -14.77 17.58
CA ASP A 47 4.21 -15.53 18.77
C ASP A 47 2.79 -15.12 19.19
N GLU A 48 1.85 -16.04 19.10
CA GLU A 48 0.45 -15.81 19.52
C GLU A 48 0.29 -15.46 21.01
N ASN A 49 1.32 -15.67 21.82
CA ASN A 49 1.34 -15.29 23.24
C ASN A 49 1.87 -13.88 23.46
N ASP A 50 2.54 -13.26 22.48
CA ASP A 50 2.95 -11.87 22.53
C ASP A 50 1.77 -10.98 22.08
N PRO A 51 1.34 -10.00 22.91
CA PRO A 51 0.17 -9.16 22.57
C PRO A 51 0.30 -8.37 21.26
N VAL A 52 1.52 -7.94 20.91
CA VAL A 52 1.79 -7.17 19.70
C VAL A 52 1.72 -8.08 18.49
N ASP A 53 2.36 -9.25 18.55
CA ASP A 53 2.33 -10.23 17.48
C ASP A 53 0.90 -10.75 17.24
N LYS A 54 0.15 -10.99 18.31
CA LYS A 54 -1.27 -11.36 18.23
C LYS A 54 -2.08 -10.30 17.47
N LEU A 55 -1.90 -9.03 17.78
CA LEU A 55 -2.57 -7.93 17.06
C LEU A 55 -2.15 -7.87 15.59
N ILE A 56 -0.88 -8.15 15.27
CA ILE A 56 -0.42 -8.27 13.88
C ILE A 56 -1.16 -9.40 13.17
N LEU A 57 -1.22 -10.58 13.78
CA LEU A 57 -1.91 -11.75 13.21
C LEU A 57 -3.41 -11.51 13.00
N GLU A 58 -4.08 -10.85 13.95
CA GLU A 58 -5.50 -10.46 13.82
C GLU A 58 -5.72 -9.53 12.61
N ARG A 59 -4.89 -8.50 12.42
CA ARG A 59 -4.97 -7.60 11.27
C ARG A 59 -4.64 -8.29 9.94
N MET A 60 -3.67 -9.19 9.94
CA MET A 60 -3.34 -9.98 8.76
C MET A 60 -4.52 -10.87 8.34
N GLU A 61 -5.18 -11.49 9.31
CA GLU A 61 -6.34 -12.35 9.05
C GLU A 61 -7.56 -11.54 8.60
N GLU A 62 -7.82 -10.40 9.21
CA GLU A 62 -8.87 -9.47 8.78
C GLU A 62 -8.65 -9.04 7.31
N PHE A 63 -7.43 -8.65 6.97
CA PHE A 63 -7.10 -8.30 5.58
C PHE A 63 -7.27 -9.49 4.62
N ARG A 64 -6.83 -10.70 5.01
CA ARG A 64 -6.98 -11.90 4.17
C ARG A 64 -8.44 -12.26 3.93
N SER A 65 -9.26 -12.18 4.97
CA SER A 65 -10.65 -12.65 4.93
C SER A 65 -11.61 -11.65 4.28
N ASP A 66 -11.38 -10.35 4.42
CA ASP A 66 -12.32 -9.32 3.99
C ASP A 66 -11.69 -8.21 3.12
N GLY A 67 -10.45 -7.79 3.37
CA GLY A 67 -9.80 -6.68 2.69
C GLY A 67 -9.14 -7.00 1.35
N SER A 68 -8.74 -8.27 1.10
CA SER A 68 -7.83 -8.63 0.00
C SER A 68 -8.51 -8.94 -1.35
N GLY A 69 -9.84 -8.89 -1.44
CA GLY A 69 -10.58 -9.31 -2.64
C GLY A 69 -10.13 -8.61 -3.92
N TYR A 70 -9.88 -7.30 -3.86
CA TYR A 70 -9.38 -6.52 -5.00
C TYR A 70 -8.01 -7.02 -5.48
N LEU A 71 -7.11 -7.38 -4.58
CA LEU A 71 -5.79 -7.92 -4.91
C LEU A 71 -5.88 -9.29 -5.55
N ALA A 72 -6.75 -10.16 -5.03
CA ALA A 72 -6.95 -11.50 -5.61
C ALA A 72 -7.37 -11.42 -7.07
N ILE A 73 -8.29 -10.50 -7.40
CA ILE A 73 -8.71 -10.27 -8.78
C ILE A 73 -7.60 -9.64 -9.61
N GLN A 74 -6.99 -8.56 -9.13
CA GLN A 74 -5.96 -7.84 -9.88
C GLN A 74 -4.70 -8.69 -10.11
N ASN A 75 -4.30 -9.53 -9.17
CA ASN A 75 -3.14 -10.41 -9.33
C ASN A 75 -3.40 -11.61 -10.25
N THR A 76 -4.64 -11.92 -10.57
CA THR A 76 -4.98 -13.15 -11.32
C THR A 76 -5.80 -12.91 -12.59
N ARG A 77 -6.79 -12.02 -12.54
CA ARG A 77 -7.74 -11.76 -13.63
C ARG A 77 -8.09 -10.27 -13.76
N PRO A 78 -7.09 -9.39 -13.90
CA PRO A 78 -7.30 -7.92 -13.92
C PRO A 78 -8.20 -7.48 -15.08
N GLN A 79 -8.16 -8.16 -16.20
CA GLN A 79 -8.98 -7.83 -17.37
C GLN A 79 -10.48 -7.90 -17.06
N THR A 80 -10.90 -8.77 -16.13
CA THR A 80 -12.32 -8.91 -15.77
C THR A 80 -12.87 -7.60 -15.21
N ILE A 81 -12.16 -6.97 -14.27
CA ILE A 81 -12.56 -5.66 -13.72
C ILE A 81 -12.22 -4.53 -14.69
N GLY A 82 -11.20 -4.71 -15.53
CA GLY A 82 -10.79 -3.74 -16.54
C GLY A 82 -11.91 -3.32 -17.47
N TYR A 83 -12.78 -4.25 -17.84
CA TYR A 83 -13.97 -3.94 -18.64
C TYR A 83 -14.95 -3.03 -17.88
N GLY A 84 -15.23 -3.30 -16.61
CA GLY A 84 -16.10 -2.45 -15.80
C GLY A 84 -15.51 -1.06 -15.57
N LEU A 85 -14.20 -0.97 -15.32
CA LEU A 85 -13.47 0.28 -15.13
C LEU A 85 -13.43 1.16 -16.40
N ALA A 86 -13.47 0.54 -17.59
CA ALA A 86 -13.49 1.26 -18.87
C ALA A 86 -14.90 1.62 -19.34
N ASP A 87 -15.94 0.93 -18.86
CA ASP A 87 -17.31 1.06 -19.36
C ASP A 87 -18.21 1.93 -18.47
N SER A 88 -17.91 2.00 -17.14
CA SER A 88 -18.80 2.64 -16.18
C SER A 88 -18.07 3.59 -15.24
N PRO A 89 -18.37 4.91 -15.28
CA PRO A 89 -17.84 5.86 -14.31
C PRO A 89 -18.28 5.54 -12.88
N LEU A 90 -19.45 4.94 -12.71
CA LEU A 90 -19.93 4.50 -11.40
C LEU A 90 -19.11 3.30 -10.87
N PHE A 91 -18.75 2.38 -11.74
CA PHE A 91 -17.85 1.27 -11.35
C PHE A 91 -16.47 1.79 -10.96
N GLN A 92 -15.92 2.73 -11.75
CA GLN A 92 -14.64 3.38 -11.44
C GLN A 92 -14.70 4.13 -10.08
N LEU A 93 -15.81 4.84 -9.82
CA LEU A 93 -16.02 5.51 -8.54
C LEU A 93 -16.09 4.50 -7.39
N ALA A 94 -16.91 3.46 -7.50
CA ALA A 94 -17.07 2.47 -6.44
C ALA A 94 -15.75 1.77 -6.11
N TRP A 95 -14.99 1.38 -7.13
CA TRP A 95 -13.70 0.71 -7.00
C TRP A 95 -12.67 1.53 -6.23
N ILE A 96 -12.61 2.84 -6.49
CA ILE A 96 -11.66 3.75 -5.82
C ILE A 96 -12.18 4.16 -4.44
N ALA A 97 -13.47 4.55 -4.36
CA ALA A 97 -14.05 5.10 -3.14
C ALA A 97 -14.04 4.11 -1.99
N GLU A 98 -14.30 2.81 -2.26
CA GLU A 98 -14.23 1.74 -1.26
C GLU A 98 -12.86 1.75 -0.57
N LYS A 99 -11.78 1.74 -1.33
CA LYS A 99 -10.42 1.68 -0.77
C LYS A 99 -10.01 2.99 -0.07
N VAL A 100 -10.43 4.13 -0.58
CA VAL A 100 -10.18 5.42 0.09
C VAL A 100 -10.89 5.47 1.44
N HIS A 101 -12.13 4.98 1.53
CA HIS A 101 -12.87 4.94 2.80
C HIS A 101 -12.29 3.93 3.79
N GLU A 102 -11.85 2.76 3.33
CA GLU A 102 -11.22 1.75 4.19
C GLU A 102 -9.83 2.17 4.66
N GLY A 103 -9.09 2.86 3.81
CA GLY A 103 -7.68 3.20 4.04
C GLY A 103 -7.43 4.54 4.74
N THR A 104 -8.45 5.22 5.27
CA THR A 104 -8.27 6.47 6.04
C THR A 104 -9.24 6.57 7.21
N ASP A 105 -8.75 7.12 8.32
CA ASP A 105 -9.55 7.48 9.50
C ASP A 105 -10.01 8.96 9.50
N LEU A 106 -9.65 9.69 8.43
CA LEU A 106 -10.04 11.07 8.22
C LEU A 106 -11.32 11.14 7.38
N PRO A 107 -12.11 12.23 7.51
CA PRO A 107 -13.20 12.49 6.59
C PRO A 107 -12.68 12.57 5.15
N VAL A 108 -13.29 11.78 4.26
CA VAL A 108 -12.94 11.80 2.85
C VAL A 108 -13.48 13.06 2.20
N ASP A 109 -12.62 13.91 1.65
CA ASP A 109 -13.02 15.06 0.87
C ASP A 109 -13.65 14.60 -0.45
N ARG A 110 -14.91 15.00 -0.68
CA ARG A 110 -15.69 14.58 -1.84
C ARG A 110 -15.06 15.06 -3.15
N ASP A 111 -14.60 16.30 -3.18
CA ASP A 111 -14.09 16.90 -4.42
C ASP A 111 -12.71 16.32 -4.76
N GLN A 112 -11.89 16.02 -3.75
CA GLN A 112 -10.62 15.30 -3.93
C GLN A 112 -10.86 13.88 -4.46
N LEU A 113 -11.80 13.13 -3.88
CA LEU A 113 -12.17 11.80 -4.35
C LEU A 113 -12.66 11.83 -5.81
N LEU A 114 -13.60 12.73 -6.12
CA LEU A 114 -14.15 12.88 -7.48
C LEU A 114 -13.09 13.33 -8.49
N THR A 115 -12.16 14.18 -8.09
CA THR A 115 -11.02 14.58 -8.92
C THR A 115 -10.15 13.37 -9.24
N ASN A 116 -9.82 12.57 -8.25
CA ASN A 116 -9.02 11.35 -8.41
C ASN A 116 -9.69 10.36 -9.37
N VAL A 117 -10.96 10.05 -9.14
CA VAL A 117 -11.76 9.18 -10.03
C VAL A 117 -11.83 9.73 -11.45
N SER A 118 -12.00 11.06 -11.60
CA SER A 118 -12.08 11.72 -12.89
C SER A 118 -10.78 11.63 -13.69
N LEU A 119 -9.63 11.66 -13.02
CA LEU A 119 -8.33 11.44 -13.67
C LEU A 119 -8.27 10.05 -14.32
N TYR A 120 -8.68 9.00 -13.63
CA TYR A 120 -8.72 7.65 -14.21
C TYR A 120 -9.76 7.55 -15.34
N TRP A 121 -10.93 8.10 -15.13
CA TRP A 121 -12.03 8.02 -16.09
C TRP A 121 -11.73 8.76 -17.40
N PHE A 122 -11.38 10.04 -17.32
CA PHE A 122 -11.14 10.86 -18.51
C PHE A 122 -9.85 10.54 -19.25
N THR A 123 -8.86 9.96 -18.59
CA THR A 123 -7.65 9.47 -19.26
C THR A 123 -7.81 8.05 -19.82
N GLY A 124 -8.91 7.36 -19.47
CA GLY A 124 -9.17 5.98 -19.91
C GLY A 124 -8.20 4.94 -19.34
N CYS A 125 -7.49 5.27 -18.25
CA CYS A 125 -6.43 4.40 -17.72
C CYS A 125 -6.89 3.40 -16.65
N GLY A 126 -8.19 3.36 -16.29
CA GLY A 126 -8.71 2.47 -15.26
C GLY A 126 -8.39 0.98 -15.52
N ALA A 127 -8.61 0.52 -16.74
CA ALA A 127 -8.31 -0.86 -17.13
C ALA A 127 -6.81 -1.18 -17.06
N THR A 128 -5.95 -0.30 -17.58
CA THR A 128 -4.48 -0.49 -17.53
C THR A 128 -3.94 -0.42 -16.12
N ALA A 129 -4.48 0.47 -15.28
CA ALA A 129 -4.12 0.56 -13.87
C ALA A 129 -4.45 -0.74 -13.11
N ALA A 130 -5.54 -1.43 -13.46
CA ALA A 130 -5.89 -2.72 -12.87
C ALA A 130 -4.83 -3.81 -13.14
N HIS A 131 -4.08 -3.73 -14.24
CA HIS A 131 -3.04 -4.68 -14.60
C HIS A 131 -1.71 -4.48 -13.83
N THR A 132 -1.48 -3.33 -13.22
CA THR A 132 -0.22 -3.02 -12.53
C THR A 132 0.14 -4.06 -11.48
N LEU A 133 -0.83 -4.50 -10.69
CA LEU A 133 -0.59 -5.51 -9.64
C LEU A 133 -0.33 -6.90 -10.24
N TYR A 134 -0.97 -7.24 -11.37
CA TYR A 134 -0.67 -8.48 -12.09
C TYR A 134 0.79 -8.50 -12.55
N ASP A 135 1.22 -7.43 -13.20
CA ASP A 135 2.58 -7.32 -13.72
C ASP A 135 3.61 -7.37 -12.57
N GLN A 136 3.32 -6.69 -11.47
CA GLN A 136 4.16 -6.71 -10.28
C GLN A 136 4.27 -8.11 -9.65
N ALA A 137 3.14 -8.82 -9.51
CA ALA A 137 3.11 -10.17 -8.94
C ALA A 137 3.83 -11.21 -9.80
N HIS A 138 3.95 -10.95 -11.11
CA HIS A 138 4.61 -11.85 -12.08
C HIS A 138 6.00 -11.35 -12.50
N SER A 139 6.48 -10.26 -11.94
CA SER A 139 7.85 -9.78 -12.14
C SER A 139 8.81 -10.46 -11.18
N SER A 140 10.00 -10.79 -11.67
CA SER A 140 11.13 -11.28 -10.88
C SER A 140 12.18 -10.20 -10.60
N GLU A 141 12.02 -9.02 -11.17
CA GLU A 141 12.97 -7.91 -11.06
C GLU A 141 12.60 -6.99 -9.89
N TRP A 142 13.16 -7.29 -8.75
CA TRP A 142 13.09 -6.44 -7.57
C TRP A 142 14.45 -5.79 -7.37
N GLY A 143 14.48 -4.46 -7.23
CA GLY A 143 15.72 -3.71 -7.03
C GLY A 143 16.48 -4.14 -5.79
N GLY A 144 17.77 -3.78 -5.74
CA GLY A 144 18.64 -4.03 -4.58
C GLY A 144 18.32 -3.11 -3.40
N PRO A 145 19.00 -3.32 -2.25
CA PRO A 145 18.82 -2.45 -1.08
C PRO A 145 19.23 -1.01 -1.40
N SER A 146 18.42 -0.06 -0.96
CA SER A 146 18.72 1.35 -1.07
C SER A 146 19.81 1.76 -0.08
N THR A 147 20.75 2.60 -0.53
CA THR A 147 21.81 3.20 0.29
C THR A 147 21.58 4.68 0.59
N VAL A 148 20.51 5.26 0.05
CA VAL A 148 20.19 6.67 0.27
C VAL A 148 19.47 6.88 1.61
N PRO A 149 19.51 8.10 2.18
CA PRO A 149 18.75 8.44 3.38
C PRO A 149 17.27 8.10 3.26
N GLN A 150 16.68 7.54 4.31
CA GLN A 150 15.29 7.13 4.35
C GLN A 150 14.49 7.90 5.40
N GLY A 151 13.26 8.23 5.08
CA GLY A 151 12.29 8.81 5.99
C GLY A 151 10.98 8.03 5.95
N PHE A 152 10.28 8.03 7.09
CA PHE A 152 8.99 7.38 7.27
C PHE A 152 8.00 8.36 7.91
N ALA A 153 6.81 8.49 7.33
CA ALA A 153 5.65 9.11 7.95
C ALA A 153 4.66 8.00 8.30
N VAL A 154 4.38 7.84 9.59
CA VAL A 154 3.54 6.75 10.10
C VAL A 154 2.28 7.34 10.71
N PHE A 155 1.15 7.03 10.12
CA PHE A 155 -0.17 7.50 10.54
C PHE A 155 -0.82 6.48 11.48
N GLY A 156 -1.42 6.96 12.59
CA GLY A 156 -2.03 6.08 13.59
C GLY A 156 -1.05 5.06 14.18
N ALA A 157 0.21 5.49 14.38
CA ALA A 157 1.31 4.62 14.78
C ALA A 157 1.04 3.85 16.07
N ASP A 158 1.34 2.57 16.08
CA ASP A 158 1.37 1.71 17.24
C ASP A 158 2.60 0.77 17.23
N GLU A 159 2.72 -0.11 18.22
CA GLU A 159 3.87 -1.00 18.35
C GLU A 159 3.99 -2.00 17.20
N THR A 160 2.89 -2.32 16.51
CA THR A 160 2.88 -3.28 15.40
C THR A 160 3.65 -2.76 14.20
N VAL A 161 3.51 -1.47 13.87
CA VAL A 161 4.25 -0.85 12.75
C VAL A 161 5.75 -0.94 12.98
N ARG A 162 6.22 -0.60 14.19
CA ARG A 162 7.66 -0.65 14.50
C ARG A 162 8.24 -2.07 14.39
N ARG A 163 7.41 -3.09 14.66
CA ARG A 163 7.80 -4.49 14.54
C ARG A 163 7.81 -4.97 13.09
N LEU A 164 6.87 -4.50 12.27
CA LEU A 164 6.73 -4.87 10.86
C LEU A 164 7.64 -4.08 9.92
N VAL A 165 7.90 -2.82 10.23
CA VAL A 165 8.71 -1.91 9.43
C VAL A 165 9.97 -1.52 10.22
N PRO A 166 11.01 -2.36 10.20
CA PRO A 166 12.27 -2.04 10.88
C PRO A 166 12.98 -0.90 10.12
N ALA A 167 12.88 0.31 10.66
CA ALA A 167 13.58 1.45 10.11
C ALA A 167 15.10 1.28 10.24
N PRO A 168 15.89 1.58 9.19
CA PRO A 168 17.34 1.59 9.30
C PRO A 168 17.83 2.59 10.33
N ASP A 169 19.00 2.34 10.92
CA ASP A 169 19.65 3.27 11.83
C ASP A 169 19.83 4.65 11.14
N GLY A 170 19.41 5.71 11.83
CA GLY A 170 19.48 7.08 11.31
C GLY A 170 18.35 7.46 10.35
N ALA A 171 17.39 6.59 10.08
CA ALA A 171 16.21 6.97 9.33
C ALA A 171 15.38 8.06 10.04
N HIS A 172 14.84 8.99 9.26
CA HIS A 172 13.91 9.97 9.78
C HIS A 172 12.53 9.32 10.00
N TRP A 173 12.05 9.28 11.24
CA TRP A 173 10.79 8.68 11.63
C TRP A 173 9.86 9.70 12.26
N THR A 174 8.69 9.92 11.64
CA THR A 174 7.67 10.86 12.14
C THR A 174 6.34 10.14 12.29
N GLU A 175 5.72 10.27 13.45
CA GLU A 175 4.42 9.69 13.78
C GLU A 175 3.34 10.77 13.82
N PHE A 176 2.16 10.41 13.28
CA PHE A 176 0.96 11.24 13.27
C PHE A 176 -0.18 10.46 13.94
N GLU A 177 -1.00 11.15 14.71
CA GLU A 177 -2.12 10.52 15.45
C GLU A 177 -3.18 9.93 14.53
N ARG A 178 -3.42 10.57 13.37
CA ARG A 178 -4.50 10.24 12.44
C ARG A 178 -4.04 10.31 11.00
N GLY A 179 -4.76 9.59 10.15
CA GLY A 179 -4.52 9.60 8.71
C GLY A 179 -4.86 8.28 8.06
N GLY A 180 -3.93 7.34 8.02
CA GLY A 180 -4.05 6.06 7.32
C GLY A 180 -3.37 6.07 5.96
N HIS A 181 -3.69 5.08 5.13
CA HIS A 181 -3.05 4.83 3.84
C HIS A 181 -3.16 6.00 2.85
N PHE A 182 -4.31 6.68 2.84
CA PHE A 182 -4.61 7.80 1.94
C PHE A 182 -4.58 9.17 2.64
N ALA A 183 -3.76 9.32 3.68
CA ALA A 183 -3.67 10.55 4.47
C ALA A 183 -2.88 11.69 3.82
N ALA A 184 -2.21 11.45 2.71
CA ALA A 184 -1.35 12.44 2.03
C ALA A 184 -2.04 13.08 0.84
#